data_999baa01c3992ad500b1f9557886269a
#
_entry.id   999baa01c3992ad500b1f9557886269a
#
_cell.length_a   1.000
_cell.length_b   1.000
_cell.length_c   1.000
_cell.angle_alpha   90.00
_cell.angle_beta   90.00
_cell.angle_gamma   90.00
#
_symmetry.space_group_name_H-M   'P 1'
#
loop_
_entity.id
_entity.type
_entity.pdbx_description
1 polymer ?
#
loop_
_entity_poly.entity_id
_entity_poly.type
_entity_poly.pdbx_seq_one_letter_code
_entity_poly.pdbx_strand_id
1 'polypeptide(L)'
;MNYRRVFIKNGLVFLTIVTNDRIPILTDNIKLLNQSYNNVIKYYKFDLIAYSILPEHIHCIIKPIIIEEYSKIVKSFKYSFTKNYNVGLVNPTYKRLWQNRFWEHTIRDENDLNIHLNYIHYNPVKHGYAKSVKDWEYSSFYKFVKKGLYDINWGSNTDIKEIIDLDFE
;
A
#
# COMPACT_ATOMS: atom_id res chain seq x y z
N MET A 1 10.68 -21.99 7.05
CA MET A 1 9.26 -21.78 7.34
C MET A 1 8.48 -21.86 6.03
N ASN A 2 7.60 -22.87 5.88
CA ASN A 2 6.76 -22.97 4.67
C ASN A 2 5.62 -21.95 4.82
N TYR A 3 5.78 -20.78 4.20
CA TYR A 3 4.72 -19.77 4.14
C TYR A 3 3.61 -20.27 3.21
N ARG A 4 2.46 -20.61 3.78
CA ARG A 4 1.30 -21.10 3.03
C ARG A 4 0.35 -19.93 2.80
N ARG A 5 0.16 -19.55 1.54
CA ARG A 5 -0.80 -18.54 1.15
C ARG A 5 -2.23 -19.00 1.47
N VAL A 6 -3.01 -18.13 2.08
CA VAL A 6 -4.42 -18.38 2.37
C VAL A 6 -5.25 -17.64 1.33
N PHE A 7 -6.11 -18.38 0.63
CA PHE A 7 -7.03 -17.81 -0.36
C PHE A 7 -8.46 -17.93 0.15
N ILE A 8 -9.09 -16.77 0.45
CA ILE A 8 -10.49 -16.67 0.84
C ILE A 8 -11.26 -16.11 -0.35
N LYS A 9 -12.26 -16.82 -0.85
CA LYS A 9 -13.09 -16.35 -1.98
C LYS A 9 -13.67 -14.97 -1.65
N ASN A 10 -13.54 -14.01 -2.57
CA ASN A 10 -13.91 -12.60 -2.38
C ASN A 10 -13.15 -11.91 -1.22
N GLY A 11 -12.02 -12.47 -0.78
CA GLY A 11 -11.24 -11.96 0.33
C GLY A 11 -10.52 -10.64 0.01
N LEU A 12 -10.15 -9.94 1.07
CA LEU A 12 -9.30 -8.77 1.03
C LEU A 12 -7.86 -9.19 1.28
N VAL A 13 -6.92 -8.55 0.58
CA VAL A 13 -5.48 -8.79 0.77
C VAL A 13 -4.80 -7.48 1.14
N PHE A 14 -4.18 -7.45 2.32
CA PHE A 14 -3.26 -6.38 2.70
C PHE A 14 -1.89 -6.67 2.09
N LEU A 15 -1.23 -5.63 1.60
CA LEU A 15 0.04 -5.70 0.89
C LEU A 15 0.99 -4.61 1.40
N THR A 16 2.28 -4.97 1.60
CA THR A 16 3.37 -4.01 1.73
C THR A 16 4.33 -4.20 0.56
N ILE A 17 4.53 -3.14 -0.23
CA ILE A 17 5.35 -3.13 -1.43
C ILE A 17 6.48 -2.12 -1.22
N VAL A 18 7.72 -2.58 -1.13
CA VAL A 18 8.88 -1.78 -0.74
C VAL A 18 9.82 -1.58 -1.92
N THR A 19 10.41 -0.38 -2.05
CA THR A 19 11.48 -0.12 -3.00
C THR A 19 12.76 -0.86 -2.60
N ASN A 20 13.62 -1.15 -3.56
CA ASN A 20 14.90 -1.77 -3.26
C ASN A 20 15.76 -0.82 -2.45
N ASP A 21 16.42 -1.33 -1.42
CA ASP A 21 17.25 -0.54 -0.48
C ASP A 21 16.51 0.67 0.12
N ARG A 22 15.17 0.59 0.19
CA ARG A 22 14.28 1.66 0.67
C ARG A 22 14.55 3.02 0.03
N ILE A 23 14.79 3.05 -1.28
CA ILE A 23 15.03 4.28 -2.04
C ILE A 23 13.75 5.14 -2.03
N PRO A 24 13.81 6.42 -1.57
CA PRO A 24 12.63 7.27 -1.38
C PRO A 24 12.19 7.95 -2.69
N ILE A 25 11.63 7.19 -3.63
CA ILE A 25 11.26 7.67 -4.97
C ILE A 25 9.75 7.77 -5.22
N LEU A 26 8.92 7.23 -4.32
CA LEU A 26 7.50 7.04 -4.64
C LEU A 26 6.69 8.33 -4.57
N THR A 27 6.85 9.13 -3.52
CA THR A 27 6.11 10.39 -3.35
C THR A 27 6.46 11.42 -4.42
N ASP A 28 7.68 11.44 -4.90
CA ASP A 28 8.11 12.31 -5.99
C ASP A 28 7.56 11.87 -7.36
N ASN A 29 7.05 10.63 -7.44
CA ASN A 29 6.57 10.02 -8.67
C ASN A 29 5.10 9.56 -8.60
N ILE A 30 4.24 10.29 -7.88
CA ILE A 30 2.81 9.96 -7.71
C ILE A 30 2.10 9.84 -9.08
N LYS A 31 2.43 10.69 -10.05
CA LYS A 31 1.85 10.60 -11.41
C LYS A 31 2.17 9.26 -12.08
N LEU A 32 3.39 8.75 -11.92
CA LEU A 32 3.79 7.44 -12.45
C LEU A 32 3.12 6.29 -11.72
N LEU A 33 2.93 6.40 -10.40
CA LEU A 33 2.17 5.43 -9.61
C LEU A 33 0.73 5.35 -10.10
N ASN A 34 0.07 6.50 -10.30
CA ASN A 34 -1.29 6.56 -10.83
C ASN A 34 -1.39 5.99 -12.26
N GLN A 35 -0.44 6.27 -13.13
CA GLN A 35 -0.38 5.66 -14.47
C GLN A 35 -0.22 4.15 -14.39
N SER A 36 0.64 3.68 -13.49
CA SER A 36 0.87 2.25 -13.27
C SER A 36 -0.37 1.55 -12.76
N TYR A 37 -1.07 2.14 -11.80
CA TYR A 37 -2.36 1.66 -11.34
C TYR A 37 -3.39 1.59 -12.48
N ASN A 38 -3.54 2.67 -13.26
CA ASN A 38 -4.45 2.72 -14.40
C ASN A 38 -4.12 1.68 -15.50
N ASN A 39 -2.85 1.35 -15.67
CA ASN A 39 -2.44 0.30 -16.58
C ASN A 39 -2.85 -1.09 -16.07
N VAL A 40 -2.68 -1.33 -14.77
CA VAL A 40 -2.99 -2.64 -14.16
C VAL A 40 -4.48 -2.93 -14.20
N ILE A 41 -5.36 -1.95 -13.88
CA ILE A 41 -6.81 -2.16 -13.87
C ILE A 41 -7.42 -2.46 -15.24
N LYS A 42 -6.68 -2.22 -16.33
CA LYS A 42 -7.11 -2.64 -17.68
C LYS A 42 -7.10 -4.16 -17.86
N TYR A 43 -6.18 -4.84 -17.17
CA TYR A 43 -5.95 -6.28 -17.32
C TYR A 43 -6.47 -7.10 -16.13
N TYR A 44 -6.42 -6.52 -14.93
CA TYR A 44 -6.84 -7.18 -13.70
C TYR A 44 -7.97 -6.39 -13.04
N LYS A 45 -9.02 -7.07 -12.65
CA LYS A 45 -10.17 -6.45 -11.98
C LYS A 45 -10.03 -6.61 -10.47
N PHE A 46 -9.91 -5.49 -9.78
CA PHE A 46 -9.84 -5.42 -8.32
C PHE A 46 -10.28 -4.04 -7.82
N ASP A 47 -10.75 -3.98 -6.58
CA ASP A 47 -10.99 -2.73 -5.88
C ASP A 47 -9.80 -2.37 -5.01
N LEU A 48 -9.37 -1.11 -5.05
CA LEU A 48 -8.43 -0.54 -4.10
C LEU A 48 -9.24 0.02 -2.92
N ILE A 49 -9.20 -0.70 -1.79
CA ILE A 49 -10.00 -0.39 -0.59
C ILE A 49 -9.35 0.75 0.19
N ALA A 50 -8.09 0.58 0.57
CA ALA A 50 -7.31 1.55 1.33
C ALA A 50 -5.86 1.57 0.87
N TYR A 51 -5.18 2.70 1.06
CA TYR A 51 -3.75 2.82 0.79
C TYR A 51 -3.10 3.94 1.59
N SER A 52 -1.80 3.83 1.75
CA SER A 52 -0.88 4.90 2.11
C SER A 52 0.41 4.73 1.33
N ILE A 53 0.86 5.80 0.67
CA ILE A 53 2.09 5.82 -0.12
C ILE A 53 3.11 6.64 0.66
N LEU A 54 4.20 5.99 1.08
CA LEU A 54 5.34 6.61 1.72
C LEU A 54 6.48 6.76 0.70
N PRO A 55 7.53 7.51 1.02
CA PRO A 55 8.62 7.74 0.06
C PRO A 55 9.23 6.44 -0.50
N GLU A 56 9.34 5.38 0.30
CA GLU A 56 10.04 4.14 -0.04
C GLU A 56 9.17 2.88 -0.02
N HIS A 57 7.88 2.98 0.40
CA HIS A 57 6.98 1.83 0.42
C HIS A 57 5.51 2.22 0.29
N ILE A 58 4.69 1.24 -0.03
CA ILE A 58 3.24 1.36 -0.16
C ILE A 58 2.59 0.30 0.71
N HIS A 59 1.67 0.71 1.56
CA HIS A 59 0.69 -0.18 2.17
C HIS A 59 -0.64 -0.04 1.44
N CYS A 60 -1.29 -1.14 1.13
CA CYS A 60 -2.63 -1.09 0.57
C CYS A 60 -3.45 -2.35 0.91
N ILE A 61 -4.77 -2.20 0.87
CA ILE A 61 -5.71 -3.32 0.86
C ILE A 61 -6.40 -3.33 -0.50
N ILE A 62 -6.35 -4.47 -1.16
CA ILE A 62 -7.05 -4.71 -2.42
C ILE A 62 -8.07 -5.83 -2.27
N LYS A 63 -9.12 -5.78 -3.10
CA LYS A 63 -10.10 -6.85 -3.27
C LYS A 63 -10.06 -7.34 -4.72
N PRO A 64 -9.24 -8.33 -5.05
CA PRO A 64 -9.25 -8.93 -6.39
C PRO A 64 -10.55 -9.69 -6.64
N ILE A 65 -11.06 -9.69 -7.87
CA ILE A 65 -12.17 -10.56 -8.26
C ILE A 65 -11.73 -12.03 -8.19
N ILE A 66 -10.50 -12.29 -8.66
CA ILE A 66 -9.85 -13.60 -8.57
C ILE A 66 -8.73 -13.46 -7.56
N ILE A 67 -8.94 -14.02 -6.37
CA ILE A 67 -8.04 -13.82 -5.22
C ILE A 67 -6.60 -14.27 -5.53
N GLU A 68 -6.40 -15.33 -6.29
CA GLU A 68 -5.10 -15.86 -6.67
C GLU A 68 -4.28 -14.90 -7.54
N GLU A 69 -4.92 -13.87 -8.10
CA GLU A 69 -4.25 -12.93 -9.00
C GLU A 69 -3.54 -11.77 -8.29
N TYR A 70 -3.69 -11.59 -6.97
CA TYR A 70 -3.05 -10.46 -6.30
C TYR A 70 -1.54 -10.37 -6.55
N SER A 71 -0.84 -11.51 -6.62
CA SER A 71 0.60 -11.53 -6.95
C SER A 71 0.90 -11.04 -8.37
N LYS A 72 0.02 -11.35 -9.33
CA LYS A 72 0.13 -10.87 -10.72
C LYS A 72 -0.15 -9.37 -10.78
N ILE A 73 -1.13 -8.89 -10.00
CA ILE A 73 -1.47 -7.47 -9.87
C ILE A 73 -0.23 -6.70 -9.38
N VAL A 74 0.39 -7.13 -8.27
CA VAL A 74 1.60 -6.49 -7.73
C VAL A 74 2.75 -6.54 -8.74
N LYS A 75 2.98 -7.68 -9.38
CA LYS A 75 4.03 -7.82 -10.40
C LYS A 75 3.82 -6.86 -11.58
N SER A 76 2.59 -6.77 -12.09
CA SER A 76 2.22 -5.89 -13.18
C SER A 76 2.39 -4.41 -12.80
N PHE A 77 2.01 -4.04 -11.58
CA PHE A 77 2.20 -2.70 -11.04
C PHE A 77 3.68 -2.32 -10.96
N LYS A 78 4.50 -3.16 -10.32
CA LYS A 78 5.95 -2.96 -10.23
C LYS A 78 6.60 -2.83 -11.62
N TYR A 79 6.21 -3.68 -12.56
CA TYR A 79 6.72 -3.65 -13.94
C TYR A 79 6.34 -2.35 -14.65
N SER A 80 5.05 -1.95 -14.59
CA SER A 80 4.56 -0.72 -15.22
C SER A 80 5.27 0.52 -14.68
N PHE A 81 5.43 0.62 -13.36
CA PHE A 81 6.16 1.71 -12.73
C PHE A 81 7.62 1.74 -13.18
N THR A 82 8.33 0.62 -13.09
CA THR A 82 9.75 0.53 -13.47
C THR A 82 9.97 0.91 -14.93
N LYS A 83 9.11 0.42 -15.84
CA LYS A 83 9.17 0.76 -17.25
C LYS A 83 9.03 2.26 -17.47
N ASN A 84 8.03 2.89 -16.86
CA ASN A 84 7.76 4.31 -17.03
C ASN A 84 8.82 5.20 -16.35
N TYR A 85 9.32 4.77 -15.18
CA TYR A 85 10.39 5.47 -14.46
C TYR A 85 11.69 5.53 -15.27
N ASN A 86 12.01 4.46 -15.98
CA ASN A 86 13.25 4.36 -16.78
C ASN A 86 13.13 4.95 -18.19
N VAL A 87 11.94 5.43 -18.60
CA VAL A 87 11.78 6.05 -19.92
C VAL A 87 12.64 7.32 -20.02
N GLY A 88 13.49 7.36 -21.05
CA GLY A 88 14.38 8.50 -21.31
C GLY A 88 15.70 8.48 -20.53
N LEU A 89 15.92 7.52 -19.64
CA LEU A 89 17.22 7.37 -18.98
C LEU A 89 18.17 6.53 -19.86
N VAL A 90 19.29 7.12 -20.23
CA VAL A 90 20.37 6.42 -20.99
C VAL A 90 21.02 5.34 -20.13
N ASN A 91 21.22 5.64 -18.84
CA ASN A 91 21.72 4.72 -17.83
C ASN A 91 20.82 4.83 -16.59
N PRO A 92 19.95 3.85 -16.33
CA PRO A 92 19.15 3.87 -15.12
C PRO A 92 20.05 3.87 -13.88
N THR A 93 19.84 4.83 -13.00
CA THR A 93 20.59 4.97 -11.74
C THR A 93 20.46 3.73 -10.86
N TYR A 94 19.32 3.05 -10.96
CA TYR A 94 19.01 1.87 -10.16
C TYR A 94 18.80 0.65 -11.07
N LYS A 95 19.57 -0.42 -10.83
CA LYS A 95 19.40 -1.71 -11.53
C LYS A 95 18.06 -2.38 -11.19
N ARG A 96 17.53 -2.08 -9.99
CA ARG A 96 16.28 -2.63 -9.48
C ARG A 96 15.59 -1.57 -8.63
N LEU A 97 14.32 -1.26 -8.93
CA LEU A 97 13.54 -0.27 -8.16
C LEU A 97 12.77 -0.89 -6.99
N TRP A 98 12.46 -2.16 -7.03
CA TRP A 98 11.61 -2.82 -6.05
C TRP A 98 12.31 -4.02 -5.41
N GLN A 99 12.00 -4.28 -4.15
CA GLN A 99 12.35 -5.55 -3.54
C GLN A 99 11.69 -6.70 -4.31
N ASN A 100 12.34 -7.88 -4.35
CA ASN A 100 11.82 -9.04 -5.08
C ASN A 100 10.48 -9.53 -4.52
N ARG A 101 10.41 -9.60 -3.20
CA ARG A 101 9.22 -10.03 -2.47
C ARG A 101 8.40 -8.80 -2.07
N PHE A 102 7.21 -9.05 -1.61
CA PHE A 102 6.33 -8.12 -0.92
C PHE A 102 5.69 -8.88 0.24
N TRP A 103 5.31 -8.16 1.28
CA TRP A 103 4.57 -8.75 2.38
C TRP A 103 3.09 -8.79 2.04
N GLU A 104 2.40 -9.86 2.44
CA GLU A 104 0.98 -10.06 2.17
C GLU A 104 0.28 -10.70 3.37
N HIS A 105 -0.96 -10.29 3.59
CA HIS A 105 -1.84 -10.90 4.57
C HIS A 105 -3.27 -10.94 4.04
N THR A 106 -3.90 -12.12 4.05
CA THR A 106 -5.32 -12.24 3.71
C THR A 106 -6.14 -11.88 4.94
N ILE A 107 -6.97 -10.86 4.83
CA ILE A 107 -7.85 -10.38 5.90
C ILE A 107 -8.88 -11.47 6.24
N ARG A 108 -9.02 -11.80 7.52
CA ARG A 108 -9.81 -12.92 8.03
C ARG A 108 -11.19 -12.52 8.48
N ASP A 109 -11.31 -11.37 9.13
CA ASP A 109 -12.54 -10.85 9.73
C ASP A 109 -12.52 -9.33 9.82
N GLU A 110 -13.57 -8.75 10.39
CA GLU A 110 -13.73 -7.31 10.53
C GLU A 110 -12.70 -6.69 11.46
N ASN A 111 -12.35 -7.36 12.55
CA ASN A 111 -11.32 -6.88 13.48
C ASN A 111 -9.94 -6.83 12.82
N ASP A 112 -9.58 -7.89 12.08
CA ASP A 112 -8.35 -7.97 11.29
C ASP A 112 -8.31 -6.85 10.23
N LEU A 113 -9.45 -6.58 9.57
CA LEU A 113 -9.57 -5.46 8.62
C LEU A 113 -9.31 -4.11 9.31
N ASN A 114 -9.94 -3.86 10.46
CA ASN A 114 -9.82 -2.61 11.20
C ASN A 114 -8.37 -2.37 11.66
N ILE A 115 -7.69 -3.41 12.14
CA ILE A 115 -6.27 -3.33 12.53
C ILE A 115 -5.41 -2.89 11.33
N HIS A 116 -5.60 -3.50 10.16
CA HIS A 116 -4.81 -3.16 8.97
C HIS A 116 -5.18 -1.79 8.38
N LEU A 117 -6.46 -1.38 8.42
CA LEU A 117 -6.87 -0.02 8.02
C LEU A 117 -6.23 1.04 8.92
N ASN A 118 -6.26 0.83 10.23
CA ASN A 118 -5.64 1.72 11.20
C ASN A 118 -4.13 1.81 10.98
N TYR A 119 -3.47 0.66 10.77
CA TYR A 119 -2.05 0.59 10.46
C TYR A 119 -1.69 1.38 9.19
N ILE A 120 -2.45 1.20 8.10
CA ILE A 120 -2.24 1.91 6.83
C ILE A 120 -2.29 3.42 7.03
N HIS A 121 -3.35 3.91 7.68
CA HIS A 121 -3.57 5.35 7.79
C HIS A 121 -2.63 6.01 8.81
N TYR A 122 -2.24 5.30 9.87
CA TYR A 122 -1.31 5.82 10.88
C TYR A 122 0.17 5.72 10.46
N ASN A 123 0.49 4.91 9.49
CA ASN A 123 1.86 4.59 9.07
C ASN A 123 2.74 5.84 8.78
N PRO A 124 2.26 6.91 8.10
CA PRO A 124 3.05 8.13 7.90
C PRO A 124 3.44 8.83 9.20
N VAL A 125 2.59 8.78 10.21
CA VAL A 125 2.89 9.34 11.54
C VAL A 125 3.88 8.45 12.27
N LYS A 126 3.68 7.13 12.22
CA LYS A 126 4.60 6.12 12.79
C LYS A 126 6.04 6.33 12.30
N HIS A 127 6.21 6.62 11.01
CA HIS A 127 7.53 6.85 10.38
C HIS A 127 8.02 8.30 10.47
N GLY A 128 7.27 9.20 11.12
CA GLY A 128 7.68 10.59 11.30
C GLY A 128 7.56 11.48 10.06
N TYR A 129 6.86 11.01 9.00
CA TYR A 129 6.63 11.80 7.79
C TYR A 129 5.52 12.83 7.96
N ALA A 130 4.63 12.63 8.92
CA ALA A 130 3.56 13.56 9.25
C ALA A 130 3.40 13.70 10.77
N LYS A 131 2.93 14.85 11.24
CA LYS A 131 2.61 15.07 12.67
C LYS A 131 1.26 14.50 13.05
N SER A 132 0.32 14.48 12.14
CA SER A 132 -0.99 13.86 12.31
C SER A 132 -1.43 13.16 11.01
N VAL A 133 -2.36 12.22 11.13
CA VAL A 133 -2.82 11.41 9.98
C VAL A 133 -3.42 12.27 8.88
N LYS A 134 -4.16 13.31 9.25
CA LYS A 134 -4.77 14.25 8.31
C LYS A 134 -3.76 15.07 7.49
N ASP A 135 -2.52 15.20 7.95
CA ASP A 135 -1.50 15.98 7.26
C ASP A 135 -0.84 15.21 6.10
N TRP A 136 -1.16 13.92 5.93
CA TRP A 136 -0.60 13.08 4.88
C TRP A 136 -1.56 12.92 3.70
N GLU A 137 -1.28 13.64 2.61
CA GLU A 137 -2.13 13.66 1.42
C GLU A 137 -2.08 12.38 0.58
N TYR A 138 -1.00 11.59 0.66
CA TYR A 138 -0.80 10.38 -0.16
C TYR A 138 -1.44 9.14 0.46
N SER A 139 -2.62 9.30 1.06
CA SER A 139 -3.38 8.19 1.67
C SER A 139 -4.87 8.25 1.35
N SER A 140 -5.55 7.15 1.61
CA SER A 140 -7.00 7.06 1.49
C SER A 140 -7.76 7.62 2.69
N PHE A 141 -7.10 8.15 3.72
CA PHE A 141 -7.70 8.57 4.99
C PHE A 141 -8.93 9.47 4.81
N TYR A 142 -8.81 10.52 4.01
CA TYR A 142 -9.94 11.44 3.76
C TYR A 142 -11.16 10.78 3.11
N LYS A 143 -10.98 9.72 2.33
CA LYS A 143 -12.08 8.92 1.77
C LYS A 143 -12.88 8.25 2.90
N PHE A 144 -12.19 7.79 3.93
CA PHE A 144 -12.81 7.16 5.10
C PHE A 144 -13.46 8.19 6.03
N VAL A 145 -12.86 9.36 6.23
CA VAL A 145 -13.47 10.48 6.95
C VAL A 145 -14.79 10.90 6.28
N LYS A 146 -14.80 11.06 4.95
CA LYS A 146 -16.02 11.40 4.19
C LYS A 146 -17.13 10.36 4.31
N LYS A 147 -16.78 9.11 4.58
CA LYS A 147 -17.74 8.02 4.83
C LYS A 147 -18.18 7.92 6.28
N GLY A 148 -17.69 8.78 7.17
CA GLY A 148 -17.99 8.73 8.61
C GLY A 148 -17.33 7.56 9.35
N LEU A 149 -16.31 6.92 8.76
CA LEU A 149 -15.60 5.79 9.37
C LEU A 149 -14.45 6.24 10.28
N TYR A 150 -13.93 7.44 10.07
CA TYR A 150 -12.94 8.08 10.94
C TYR A 150 -13.35 9.51 11.27
N ASP A 151 -13.05 9.95 12.50
CA ASP A 151 -12.99 11.37 12.82
C ASP A 151 -11.79 12.01 12.14
N ILE A 152 -11.89 13.29 11.74
CA ILE A 152 -10.79 14.01 11.08
C ILE A 152 -9.52 14.12 11.94
N ASN A 153 -9.68 14.10 13.26
CA ASN A 153 -8.56 14.16 14.22
C ASN A 153 -8.16 12.76 14.74
N TRP A 154 -8.69 11.69 14.12
CA TRP A 154 -8.29 10.33 14.49
C TRP A 154 -6.76 10.19 14.41
N GLY A 155 -6.19 9.44 15.33
CA GLY A 155 -4.74 9.25 15.40
C GLY A 155 -4.01 10.32 16.23
N SER A 156 -4.72 11.33 16.76
CA SER A 156 -4.14 12.38 17.61
C SER A 156 -4.10 12.01 19.09
N ASN A 157 -4.81 10.97 19.52
CA ASN A 157 -4.99 10.55 20.91
C ASN A 157 -4.43 9.15 21.19
N THR A 158 -4.36 8.80 22.48
CA THR A 158 -3.75 7.61 23.08
C THR A 158 -4.28 6.24 22.62
N ASP A 159 -5.31 6.19 21.79
CA ASP A 159 -5.95 4.96 21.30
C ASP A 159 -5.12 4.21 20.26
N ILE A 160 -3.88 4.66 20.03
CA ILE A 160 -2.98 4.16 18.97
C ILE A 160 -1.95 3.16 19.52
N LYS A 161 -1.92 2.89 20.83
CA LYS A 161 -0.90 2.03 21.45
C LYS A 161 -0.81 0.65 20.78
N GLU A 162 -1.95 0.09 20.38
CA GLU A 162 -2.01 -1.22 19.70
C GLU A 162 -1.45 -1.19 18.28
N ILE A 163 -1.37 0.00 17.64
CA ILE A 163 -0.92 0.16 16.26
C ILE A 163 0.58 0.45 16.19
N ILE A 164 1.11 1.15 17.21
CA ILE A 164 2.52 1.58 17.23
C ILE A 164 3.47 0.38 17.22
N ASP A 165 3.10 -0.71 17.89
CA ASP A 165 3.93 -1.91 18.04
C ASP A 165 3.77 -2.89 16.86
N LEU A 166 2.83 -2.63 15.94
CA LEU A 166 2.65 -3.48 14.76
C LEU A 166 3.75 -3.21 13.73
N ASP A 167 4.29 -4.27 13.17
CA ASP A 167 5.25 -4.23 12.07
C ASP A 167 4.82 -5.20 10.98
N PHE A 168 4.37 -4.65 9.85
CA PHE A 168 3.94 -5.38 8.66
C PHE A 168 4.82 -5.02 7.44
N GLU A 169 6.13 -4.80 7.68
CA GLU A 169 7.09 -4.40 6.65
C GLU A 169 8.08 -5.51 6.24
#